data_3dda2228e86d76835e288b93351e7ae0
#
_entry.id   3dda2228e86d76835e288b93351e7ae0
#
_cell.length_a   1.000
_cell.length_b   1.000
_cell.length_c   1.000
_cell.angle_alpha   90.00
_cell.angle_beta   90.00
_cell.angle_gamma   90.00
#
_symmetry.space_group_name_H-M   'P 1'
#
loop_
_entity.id
_entity.type
_entity.pdbx_description
1 polymer ?
#
loop_
_entity_poly.entity_id
_entity_poly.type
_entity_poly.pdbx_seq_one_letter_code
_entity_poly.pdbx_strand_id
1 'polypeptide(L)'
;MKMSHVFVLLPNTYAYTTTISEGIRPLMRFREPEGETCIVSKEAAEKGGIEHDFPCRCIQLKTNTSLTDVGITARIASVLAQQDIPCNAVSAYHHDYFFVPEAYGKKALDLLVEAF
;
A
#
# COMPACT_ATOMS: atom_id res chain seq x y z
N MET A 1 -27.41 -8.01 -6.88
CA MET A 1 -26.17 -8.47 -7.53
C MET A 1 -24.97 -8.00 -6.73
N LYS A 2 -24.05 -8.89 -6.43
CA LYS A 2 -22.84 -8.56 -5.69
C LYS A 2 -21.80 -8.00 -6.65
N MET A 3 -21.30 -6.79 -6.37
CA MET A 3 -20.23 -6.22 -7.16
C MET A 3 -18.90 -6.86 -6.77
N SER A 4 -18.17 -7.32 -7.77
CA SER A 4 -16.84 -7.85 -7.55
C SER A 4 -15.81 -6.73 -7.53
N HIS A 5 -14.88 -6.81 -6.58
CA HIS A 5 -13.75 -5.90 -6.51
C HIS A 5 -12.52 -6.56 -7.12
N VAL A 6 -11.72 -5.76 -7.81
CA VAL A 6 -10.49 -6.24 -8.47
C VAL A 6 -9.29 -5.75 -7.67
N PHE A 7 -8.48 -6.70 -7.20
CA PHE A 7 -7.26 -6.42 -6.47
C PHE A 7 -6.05 -6.84 -7.30
N VAL A 8 -5.02 -6.02 -7.26
CA VAL A 8 -3.77 -6.29 -7.99
C VAL A 8 -2.60 -6.16 -7.01
N LEU A 9 -1.77 -7.19 -6.93
CA LEU A 9 -0.52 -7.10 -6.20
C LEU A 9 0.52 -6.45 -7.12
N LEU A 10 0.96 -5.24 -6.76
CA LEU A 10 1.95 -4.53 -7.55
C LEU A 10 3.30 -5.28 -7.48
N PRO A 11 4.07 -5.28 -8.57
CA PRO A 11 5.25 -6.14 -8.67
C PRO A 11 6.41 -5.75 -7.76
N ASN A 12 6.54 -4.48 -7.41
CA ASN A 12 7.69 -4.02 -6.61
C ASN A 12 7.50 -4.27 -5.14
N THR A 13 8.62 -4.42 -4.43
CA THR A 13 8.66 -4.24 -2.99
C THR A 13 8.93 -2.76 -2.73
N TYR A 14 8.24 -2.20 -1.74
CA TYR A 14 8.34 -0.79 -1.38
C TYR A 14 8.90 -0.64 0.02
N ALA A 15 9.30 0.56 0.36
CA ALA A 15 9.75 0.91 1.69
C ALA A 15 9.39 2.36 1.99
N TYR A 16 9.28 2.65 3.27
CA TYR A 16 8.99 3.99 3.77
C TYR A 16 10.29 4.71 4.09
N THR A 17 10.36 5.99 3.78
CA THR A 17 11.52 6.81 4.10
C THR A 17 11.09 8.26 4.29
N THR A 18 11.91 9.01 5.00
CA THR A 18 11.75 10.46 5.11
C THR A 18 12.84 11.21 4.34
N THR A 19 13.76 10.45 3.75
CA THR A 19 14.88 11.02 2.97
C THR A 19 14.76 10.53 1.54
N ILE A 20 14.76 11.47 0.60
CA ILE A 20 14.72 11.11 -0.81
C ILE A 20 15.88 11.80 -1.52
N SER A 21 16.62 11.06 -2.33
CA SER A 21 17.69 11.63 -3.13
C SER A 21 17.20 11.92 -4.53
N GLU A 22 17.92 12.79 -5.20
CA GLU A 22 17.65 13.14 -6.58
C GLU A 22 17.64 11.90 -7.46
N GLY A 23 16.70 11.84 -8.38
CA GLY A 23 16.57 10.70 -9.29
C GLY A 23 15.63 9.59 -8.79
N ILE A 24 15.23 9.63 -7.53
CA ILE A 24 14.25 8.67 -7.02
C ILE A 24 12.87 9.28 -7.15
N ARG A 25 11.98 8.58 -7.86
CA ARG A 25 10.57 8.99 -7.99
C ARG A 25 9.74 8.19 -6.99
N PRO A 26 9.19 8.84 -5.96
CA PRO A 26 8.40 8.12 -4.97
C PRO A 26 7.03 7.72 -5.54
N LEU A 27 6.50 6.63 -5.00
CA LEU A 27 5.12 6.24 -5.26
C LEU A 27 4.15 7.21 -4.56
N MET A 28 4.54 7.66 -3.37
CA MET A 28 3.75 8.60 -2.57
C MET A 28 4.67 9.56 -1.84
N ARG A 29 4.23 10.81 -1.73
CA ARG A 29 4.86 11.83 -0.87
C ARG A 29 3.76 12.48 -0.04
N PHE A 30 4.03 12.62 1.23
CA PHE A 30 3.07 13.27 2.12
C PHE A 30 3.80 14.15 3.12
N ARG A 31 3.37 15.41 3.22
CA ARG A 31 3.98 16.38 4.13
C ARG A 31 3.42 16.21 5.53
N GLU A 32 4.33 16.04 6.49
CA GLU A 32 3.99 15.94 7.90
C GLU A 32 4.75 17.01 8.69
N PRO A 33 4.35 17.32 9.96
CA PRO A 33 5.11 18.29 10.75
C PRO A 33 6.58 17.93 10.94
N GLU A 34 6.88 16.63 11.05
CA GLU A 34 8.25 16.13 11.28
C GLU A 34 9.10 16.08 10.01
N GLY A 35 8.46 16.23 8.84
CA GLY A 35 9.13 16.12 7.55
C GLY A 35 8.24 15.41 6.56
N GLU A 36 8.81 15.02 5.44
CA GLU A 36 8.06 14.40 4.35
C GLU A 36 8.15 12.88 4.43
N THR A 37 7.01 12.21 4.43
CA THR A 37 6.97 10.76 4.31
C THR A 37 6.92 10.39 2.83
N CYS A 38 7.80 9.49 2.41
CA CYS A 38 7.82 8.98 1.05
C CYS A 38 7.72 7.46 1.05
N ILE A 39 6.99 6.92 0.09
CA ILE A 39 7.01 5.49 -0.20
C ILE A 39 7.75 5.33 -1.52
N VAL A 40 8.83 4.56 -1.51
CA VAL A 40 9.70 4.37 -2.66
C VAL A 40 9.90 2.89 -2.93
N SER A 41 10.37 2.52 -4.13
CA SER A 41 10.74 1.14 -4.35
C SER A 41 11.94 0.80 -3.46
N LYS A 42 11.92 -0.39 -2.88
CA LYS A 42 13.02 -0.86 -2.02
C LYS A 42 14.33 -0.89 -2.80
N GLU A 43 14.26 -1.33 -4.06
CA GLU A 43 15.44 -1.37 -4.93
C GLU A 43 16.07 0.03 -5.10
N ALA A 44 15.24 1.04 -5.35
CA ALA A 44 15.74 2.40 -5.51
C ALA A 44 16.37 2.93 -4.21
N ALA A 45 15.75 2.62 -3.07
CA ALA A 45 16.29 3.03 -1.77
C ALA A 45 17.64 2.39 -1.50
N GLU A 46 17.77 1.09 -1.80
CA GLU A 46 19.02 0.37 -1.61
C GLU A 46 20.12 0.89 -2.53
N LYS A 47 19.81 1.08 -3.81
CA LYS A 47 20.77 1.63 -4.77
C LYS A 47 21.21 3.05 -4.41
N GLY A 48 20.30 3.85 -3.89
CA GLY A 48 20.59 5.22 -3.48
C GLY A 48 21.24 5.37 -2.12
N GLY A 49 21.40 4.26 -1.38
CA GLY A 49 21.97 4.31 -0.03
C GLY A 49 21.10 5.07 0.95
N ILE A 50 19.79 5.10 0.75
CA ILE A 50 18.87 5.85 1.58
C ILE A 50 18.38 4.99 2.74
N GLU A 51 18.37 5.54 3.95
CA GLU A 51 17.74 4.89 5.09
C GLU A 51 16.26 4.70 4.79
N HIS A 52 15.78 3.49 5.03
CA HIS A 52 14.39 3.14 4.79
C HIS A 52 13.93 2.08 5.77
N ASP A 53 12.62 1.95 5.91
CA ASP A 53 12.02 1.07 6.89
C ASP A 53 10.78 0.40 6.31
N PHE A 54 10.29 -0.61 7.00
CA PHE A 54 9.06 -1.32 6.68
C PHE A 54 9.03 -1.80 5.22
N PRO A 55 9.88 -2.79 4.85
CA PRO A 55 9.76 -3.39 3.51
C PRO A 55 8.36 -3.99 3.35
N CYS A 56 7.67 -3.60 2.29
CA CYS A 56 6.26 -3.93 2.12
C CYS A 56 5.89 -4.20 0.67
N ARG A 57 4.78 -4.92 0.51
CA ARG A 57 4.15 -5.11 -0.79
C ARG A 57 2.88 -4.27 -0.83
N CYS A 58 2.50 -3.88 -2.01
CA CYS A 58 1.35 -3.01 -2.22
C CYS A 58 0.25 -3.73 -2.99
N ILE A 59 -0.96 -3.72 -2.44
CA ILE A 59 -2.15 -4.23 -3.12
C ILE A 59 -2.99 -3.04 -3.54
N GLN A 60 -3.26 -2.93 -4.82
CA GLN A 60 -4.11 -1.89 -5.37
C GLN A 60 -5.54 -2.42 -5.49
N LEU A 61 -6.49 -1.67 -4.95
CA LEU A 61 -7.90 -1.89 -5.26
C LEU A 61 -8.16 -1.14 -6.57
N LYS A 62 -8.27 -1.89 -7.65
CA LYS A 62 -8.37 -1.33 -8.99
C LYS A 62 -9.78 -0.86 -9.33
N THR A 63 -10.78 -1.42 -8.67
CA THR A 63 -12.17 -1.00 -8.83
C THR A 63 -12.31 0.47 -8.46
N ASN A 64 -12.97 1.25 -9.30
CA ASN A 64 -13.17 2.66 -9.00
C ASN A 64 -14.08 2.83 -7.79
N THR A 65 -13.60 3.58 -6.82
CA THR A 65 -14.37 3.95 -5.63
C THR A 65 -14.31 5.47 -5.49
N SER A 66 -15.34 6.02 -4.85
CA SER A 66 -15.39 7.45 -4.58
C SER A 66 -14.72 7.76 -3.24
N LEU A 67 -14.15 8.96 -3.11
CA LEU A 67 -13.61 9.41 -1.82
C LEU A 67 -14.71 9.51 -0.76
N THR A 68 -15.97 9.49 -1.17
CA THR A 68 -17.11 9.53 -0.25
C THR A 68 -17.68 8.14 0.05
N ASP A 69 -17.12 7.07 -0.50
CA ASP A 69 -17.57 5.72 -0.22
C ASP A 69 -17.34 5.38 1.24
N VAL A 70 -18.29 4.66 1.83
CA VAL A 70 -18.26 4.34 3.25
C VAL A 70 -18.00 2.85 3.44
N GLY A 71 -16.99 2.55 4.25
CA GLY A 71 -16.78 1.20 4.78
C GLY A 71 -15.88 0.29 3.99
N ILE A 72 -15.50 0.59 2.74
CA ILE A 72 -14.69 -0.33 1.95
C ILE A 72 -13.29 -0.53 2.57
N THR A 73 -12.63 0.56 2.95
CA THR A 73 -11.32 0.48 3.57
C THR A 73 -11.38 -0.26 4.91
N ALA A 74 -12.41 0.01 5.69
CA ALA A 74 -12.60 -0.67 6.98
C ALA A 74 -12.78 -2.17 6.80
N ARG A 75 -13.55 -2.59 5.81
CA ARG A 75 -13.78 -4.02 5.54
C ARG A 75 -12.51 -4.71 5.08
N ILE A 76 -11.73 -4.06 4.21
CA ILE A 76 -10.45 -4.59 3.75
C ILE A 76 -9.48 -4.75 4.91
N ALA A 77 -9.34 -3.70 5.71
CA ALA A 77 -8.45 -3.73 6.87
C ALA A 77 -8.88 -4.81 7.88
N SER A 78 -10.19 -4.99 8.07
CA SER A 78 -10.72 -6.01 8.99
C SER A 78 -10.37 -7.43 8.53
N VAL A 79 -10.49 -7.70 7.24
CA VAL A 79 -10.14 -9.01 6.69
C VAL A 79 -8.67 -9.34 7.00
N LEU A 80 -7.77 -8.38 6.79
CA LEU A 80 -6.35 -8.59 7.05
C LEU A 80 -6.06 -8.66 8.55
N ALA A 81 -6.71 -7.81 9.34
CA ALA A 81 -6.53 -7.81 10.81
C ALA A 81 -6.91 -9.13 11.44
N GLN A 82 -7.92 -9.80 10.93
CA GLN A 82 -8.35 -11.12 11.43
C GLN A 82 -7.26 -12.18 11.26
N GLN A 83 -6.32 -11.95 10.36
CA GLN A 83 -5.19 -12.83 10.12
C GLN A 83 -3.88 -12.25 10.67
N ASP A 84 -3.97 -11.25 11.53
CA ASP A 84 -2.82 -10.57 12.14
C ASP A 84 -1.85 -9.97 11.11
N ILE A 85 -2.39 -9.51 9.99
CA ILE A 85 -1.59 -8.84 8.96
C ILE A 85 -1.73 -7.33 9.12
N PRO A 86 -0.65 -6.60 9.43
CA PRO A 86 -0.68 -5.14 9.45
C PRO A 86 -1.05 -4.59 8.07
N CYS A 87 -1.89 -3.58 8.05
CA CYS A 87 -2.36 -2.98 6.80
C CYS A 87 -2.31 -1.46 6.92
N ASN A 88 -1.56 -0.83 6.03
CA ASN A 88 -1.48 0.62 5.97
C ASN A 88 -2.13 1.08 4.67
N ALA A 89 -3.23 1.81 4.79
CA ALA A 89 -4.04 2.19 3.65
C ALA A 89 -3.72 3.60 3.19
N VAL A 90 -3.67 3.77 1.87
CA VAL A 90 -3.56 5.08 1.24
C VAL A 90 -4.71 5.19 0.23
N SER A 91 -5.65 6.10 0.50
CA SER A 91 -6.77 6.36 -0.40
C SER A 91 -6.37 7.51 -1.32
N ALA A 92 -6.02 7.17 -2.56
CA ALA A 92 -5.68 8.16 -3.56
C ALA A 92 -6.94 8.57 -4.33
N TYR A 93 -6.79 9.52 -5.24
CA TYR A 93 -7.95 10.05 -5.95
C TYR A 93 -8.66 9.01 -6.82
N HIS A 94 -7.88 8.14 -7.48
CA HIS A 94 -8.43 7.15 -8.41
C HIS A 94 -8.57 5.76 -7.82
N HIS A 95 -7.65 5.35 -6.94
CA HIS A 95 -7.60 4.00 -6.40
C HIS A 95 -7.15 4.00 -4.96
N ASP A 96 -7.45 2.91 -4.26
CA ASP A 96 -6.98 2.68 -2.91
C ASP A 96 -5.81 1.70 -2.94
N TYR A 97 -4.85 1.92 -2.05
CA TYR A 97 -3.63 1.13 -1.97
C TYR A 97 -3.44 0.64 -0.54
N PHE A 98 -3.02 -0.61 -0.41
CA PHE A 98 -2.87 -1.24 0.89
C PHE A 98 -1.47 -1.83 0.99
N PHE A 99 -0.72 -1.35 1.97
CA PHE A 99 0.67 -1.78 2.18
C PHE A 99 0.71 -2.76 3.34
N VAL A 100 1.26 -3.96 3.06
CA VAL A 100 1.39 -5.03 4.03
C VAL A 100 2.86 -5.43 4.11
N PRO A 101 3.31 -6.04 5.24
CA PRO A 101 4.69 -6.50 5.33
C PRO A 101 5.06 -7.39 4.14
N GLU A 102 6.31 -7.28 3.70
CA GLU A 102 6.80 -7.94 2.48
C GLU A 102 6.44 -9.43 2.43
N ALA A 103 6.56 -10.13 3.54
CA ALA A 103 6.31 -11.58 3.61
C ALA A 103 4.84 -11.94 3.38
N TYR A 104 3.91 -10.99 3.53
CA TYR A 104 2.48 -11.28 3.48
C TYR A 104 1.79 -10.82 2.20
N GLY A 105 2.53 -10.34 1.21
CA GLY A 105 1.93 -9.78 -0.01
C GLY A 105 0.97 -10.76 -0.69
N LYS A 106 1.44 -11.96 -0.98
CA LYS A 106 0.62 -12.97 -1.67
C LYS A 106 -0.55 -13.44 -0.81
N LYS A 107 -0.30 -13.70 0.47
CA LYS A 107 -1.35 -14.14 1.39
C LYS A 107 -2.44 -13.10 1.52
N ALA A 108 -2.05 -11.83 1.66
CA ALA A 108 -3.02 -10.74 1.77
C ALA A 108 -3.87 -10.62 0.50
N LEU A 109 -3.22 -10.71 -0.67
CA LEU A 109 -3.95 -10.68 -1.94
C LEU A 109 -4.99 -11.79 -2.00
N ASP A 110 -4.59 -13.01 -1.66
CA ASP A 110 -5.50 -14.17 -1.72
C ASP A 110 -6.69 -14.00 -0.76
N LEU A 111 -6.43 -13.48 0.44
CA LEU A 111 -7.49 -13.22 1.42
C LEU A 111 -8.50 -12.20 0.90
N LEU A 112 -8.01 -11.13 0.27
CA LEU A 112 -8.90 -10.08 -0.25
C LEU A 112 -9.69 -10.55 -1.47
N VAL A 113 -9.05 -11.28 -2.37
CA VAL A 113 -9.73 -11.84 -3.54
C VAL A 113 -10.86 -12.80 -3.10
N GLU A 114 -10.62 -13.60 -2.08
CA GLU A 114 -11.64 -14.53 -1.57
C GLU A 114 -12.77 -13.81 -0.86
N ALA A 115 -12.46 -12.75 -0.10
CA ALA A 115 -13.46 -12.04 0.72
C ALA A 115 -14.36 -11.10 -0.08
N PHE A 116 -13.91 -10.64 -1.23
CA PHE A 116 -14.62 -9.67 -2.07
C PHE A 116 -14.78 -10.21 -3.50
#